data_cced1da6be636d14ea4a4aa124195734
#
_entry.id   cced1da6be636d14ea4a4aa124195734
#
_cell.length_a   1.000
_cell.length_b   1.000
_cell.length_c   1.000
_cell.angle_alpha   90.00
_cell.angle_beta   90.00
_cell.angle_gamma   90.00
#
_symmetry.space_group_name_H-M   'P 1'
#
loop_
_entity.id
_entity.type
_entity.pdbx_description
1 polymer ?
#
loop_
_entity_poly.entity_id
_entity_poly.type
_entity_poly.pdbx_seq_one_letter_code
_entity_poly.pdbx_strand_id
1 'polypeptide(L)'
;MDHNTYVVHVRYRTKRGRGVRRIFTLRRLASAATAMVFVVTFSSISTAGASTETVTSGGLTAAFTYHGISPQSRNSHLTISKSGQVLYDQVVRSAWCGNECSPNVIAGARSVLHIVHLQAKGQLAVVLDLYSGGAHCCSVEQVFSFNASSRTFEKSERNFGDPGVRIVNLGVGGSVDFQSADDAFAYAFTDYAASGMPIKILSFSHHSFHNVTRSFPSLIAKDAHEWMSAFDAQSGGYYQDTVGVVAAWAADEDLLGHSTAVTSFLSAQVQEGHLNSPLSPVEPSGQKFVIELRKFLRQHGYVNGHV
;
A
#
# COMPACT_ATOMS: atom_id res chain seq x y z
N MET A 1 -23.10 14.61 24.98
CA MET A 1 -23.85 14.97 23.81
C MET A 1 -23.27 14.12 22.70
N ASP A 2 -24.06 13.19 22.34
CA ASP A 2 -24.04 12.15 21.30
C ASP A 2 -22.72 11.50 20.87
N HIS A 3 -22.47 10.36 21.49
CA HIS A 3 -21.49 9.38 21.06
C HIS A 3 -22.15 8.44 20.04
N ASN A 4 -21.78 8.53 18.78
CA ASN A 4 -22.17 7.58 17.74
C ASN A 4 -21.38 6.28 17.93
N THR A 5 -22.05 5.26 18.46
CA THR A 5 -21.55 3.89 18.55
C THR A 5 -22.06 3.14 17.32
N TYR A 6 -21.20 2.76 16.40
CA TYR A 6 -21.56 1.88 15.28
C TYR A 6 -21.50 0.43 15.75
N VAL A 7 -22.66 -0.24 15.73
CA VAL A 7 -22.77 -1.69 15.95
C VAL A 7 -22.81 -2.38 14.60
N VAL A 8 -21.76 -3.15 14.30
CA VAL A 8 -21.73 -4.01 13.11
C VAL A 8 -22.34 -5.36 13.47
N HIS A 9 -23.48 -5.68 12.88
CA HIS A 9 -24.10 -6.99 12.99
C HIS A 9 -23.62 -7.92 11.89
N VAL A 10 -22.73 -8.85 12.21
CA VAL A 10 -22.37 -9.97 11.32
C VAL A 10 -23.29 -11.14 11.62
N ARG A 11 -24.16 -11.53 10.67
CA ARG A 11 -25.00 -12.73 10.78
C ARG A 11 -24.30 -13.90 10.11
N TYR A 12 -23.80 -14.82 10.92
CA TYR A 12 -23.44 -16.16 10.44
C TYR A 12 -24.65 -17.07 10.46
N ARG A 13 -24.97 -17.65 9.32
CA ARG A 13 -26.03 -18.66 9.19
C ARG A 13 -25.41 -20.05 9.28
N THR A 14 -25.38 -20.64 10.47
CA THR A 14 -25.05 -22.06 10.63
C THR A 14 -26.30 -22.91 10.38
N LYS A 15 -26.18 -23.91 9.52
CA LYS A 15 -27.15 -24.99 9.39
C LYS A 15 -27.02 -25.91 10.63
N ARG A 16 -27.89 -25.77 11.57
CA ARG A 16 -28.36 -26.56 12.68
C ARG A 16 -28.30 -25.83 14.02
N GLY A 17 -29.45 -25.48 14.45
CA GLY A 17 -30.13 -25.30 15.71
C GLY A 17 -29.33 -25.17 17.01
N ARG A 18 -29.79 -24.13 17.73
CA ARG A 18 -29.66 -23.74 19.14
C ARG A 18 -28.60 -22.67 19.37
N GLY A 19 -29.08 -21.43 19.41
CA GLY A 19 -28.30 -20.28 19.83
C GLY A 19 -27.99 -20.29 21.33
N VAL A 20 -26.74 -20.10 21.67
CA VAL A 20 -26.28 -19.71 23.00
C VAL A 20 -25.82 -18.26 22.93
N ARG A 21 -26.53 -17.38 23.62
CA ARG A 21 -26.08 -15.98 23.82
C ARG A 21 -24.98 -15.98 24.88
N ARG A 22 -23.76 -15.62 24.53
CA ARG A 22 -22.76 -15.23 25.52
C ARG A 22 -22.55 -13.72 25.41
N ILE A 23 -22.83 -13.04 26.50
CA ILE A 23 -22.54 -11.61 26.68
C ILE A 23 -21.12 -11.53 27.23
N PHE A 24 -20.20 -10.95 26.49
CA PHE A 24 -18.86 -10.60 26.98
C PHE A 24 -18.83 -9.15 27.38
N THR A 25 -18.64 -8.88 28.65
CA THR A 25 -18.36 -7.54 29.19
C THR A 25 -16.85 -7.34 29.19
N LEU A 26 -16.34 -6.49 28.29
CA LEU A 26 -14.93 -6.06 28.31
C LEU A 26 -14.77 -4.92 29.32
N ARG A 27 -14.04 -5.18 30.40
CA ARG A 27 -13.54 -4.13 31.30
C ARG A 27 -12.37 -3.41 30.63
N ARG A 28 -12.51 -2.10 30.49
CA ARG A 28 -11.43 -1.23 30.01
C ARG A 28 -10.34 -1.11 31.07
N LEU A 29 -9.11 -1.51 30.73
CA LEU A 29 -7.89 -1.05 31.39
C LEU A 29 -7.49 0.28 30.77
N ALA A 30 -7.51 1.34 31.56
CA ALA A 30 -7.07 2.67 31.16
C ALA A 30 -5.53 2.69 31.17
N SER A 31 -4.91 2.62 30.00
CA SER A 31 -3.51 3.00 29.82
C SER A 31 -3.49 4.46 29.35
N ALA A 32 -2.87 5.31 30.13
CA ALA A 32 -2.64 6.71 29.79
C ALA A 32 -1.61 6.79 28.65
N ALA A 33 -2.10 6.79 27.41
CA ALA A 33 -1.30 7.15 26.25
C ALA A 33 -1.40 8.68 26.09
N THR A 34 -0.28 9.37 26.25
CA THR A 34 -0.16 10.80 25.96
C THR A 34 -0.42 10.98 24.46
N ALA A 35 -1.65 11.35 24.11
CA ALA A 35 -2.03 11.67 22.76
C ALA A 35 -1.35 12.98 22.36
N MET A 36 -0.38 12.92 21.47
CA MET A 36 0.12 14.09 20.74
C MET A 36 -1.03 14.58 19.85
N VAL A 37 -1.64 15.69 20.25
CA VAL A 37 -2.69 16.34 19.46
C VAL A 37 -2.03 16.98 18.24
N PHE A 38 -2.20 16.36 17.08
CA PHE A 38 -1.90 16.99 15.79
C PHE A 38 -3.01 18.01 15.51
N VAL A 39 -2.70 19.29 15.61
CA VAL A 39 -3.59 20.34 15.13
C VAL A 39 -3.38 20.47 13.62
N VAL A 40 -4.22 19.81 12.84
CA VAL A 40 -4.33 20.03 11.40
C VAL A 40 -5.33 21.15 11.20
N THR A 41 -4.86 22.34 10.88
CA THR A 41 -5.72 23.47 10.49
C THR A 41 -5.93 23.41 8.98
N PHE A 42 -7.14 23.07 8.54
CA PHE A 42 -7.54 23.19 7.14
C PHE A 42 -7.96 24.62 6.86
N SER A 43 -7.16 25.34 6.11
CA SER A 43 -7.54 26.63 5.52
C SER A 43 -7.71 26.46 4.03
N SER A 44 -8.96 26.29 3.56
CA SER A 44 -9.29 26.26 2.12
C SER A 44 -9.54 27.69 1.64
N ILE A 45 -8.57 28.29 0.97
CA ILE A 45 -8.76 29.54 0.25
C ILE A 45 -8.97 29.16 -1.22
N SER A 46 -10.23 29.17 -1.68
CA SER A 46 -10.56 29.01 -3.09
C SER A 46 -10.46 30.35 -3.81
N THR A 47 -9.35 30.61 -4.44
CA THR A 47 -9.28 31.56 -5.56
C THR A 47 -9.56 30.82 -6.85
N ALA A 48 -10.22 31.45 -7.83
CA ALA A 48 -10.77 30.83 -9.04
C ALA A 48 -9.88 29.70 -9.62
N GLY A 49 -10.21 28.44 -9.30
CA GLY A 49 -9.60 27.25 -9.86
C GLY A 49 -8.34 26.69 -9.19
N ALA A 50 -7.78 27.33 -8.15
CA ALA A 50 -6.64 26.79 -7.38
C ALA A 50 -7.09 26.20 -6.05
N SER A 51 -6.54 25.04 -5.70
CA SER A 51 -6.69 24.42 -4.38
C SER A 51 -5.32 24.41 -3.69
N THR A 52 -5.30 24.67 -2.38
CA THR A 52 -4.08 24.59 -1.57
C THR A 52 -4.33 23.74 -0.35
N GLU A 53 -3.49 22.76 -0.14
CA GLU A 53 -3.44 21.95 1.06
C GLU A 53 -2.21 22.34 1.87
N THR A 54 -2.36 22.54 3.17
CA THR A 54 -1.26 22.94 4.05
C THR A 54 -1.24 22.05 5.30
N VAL A 55 -0.08 21.52 5.64
CA VAL A 55 0.17 20.75 6.85
C VAL A 55 1.32 21.34 7.64
N THR A 56 1.24 21.30 8.98
CA THR A 56 2.28 21.83 9.88
C THR A 56 2.53 20.86 11.02
N SER A 57 3.81 20.57 11.30
CA SER A 57 4.25 19.76 12.43
C SER A 57 5.69 20.09 12.80
N GLY A 58 6.00 20.19 14.10
CA GLY A 58 7.37 20.37 14.60
C GLY A 58 8.12 21.58 14.02
N GLY A 59 7.42 22.68 13.72
CA GLY A 59 7.98 23.88 13.10
C GLY A 59 8.22 23.74 11.58
N LEU A 60 7.90 22.58 10.98
CA LEU A 60 7.89 22.37 9.54
C LEU A 60 6.48 22.66 9.01
N THR A 61 6.39 23.41 7.93
CA THR A 61 5.14 23.67 7.19
C THR A 61 5.35 23.30 5.74
N ALA A 62 4.42 22.51 5.19
CA ALA A 62 4.38 22.20 3.76
C ALA A 62 3.05 22.69 3.18
N ALA A 63 3.10 23.32 2.00
CA ALA A 63 1.93 23.80 1.27
C ALA A 63 1.99 23.28 -0.16
N PHE A 64 0.96 22.56 -0.57
CA PHE A 64 0.81 22.02 -1.92
C PHE A 64 -0.36 22.72 -2.60
N THR A 65 -0.07 23.39 -3.71
CA THR A 65 -1.06 24.12 -4.51
C THR A 65 -1.19 23.48 -5.89
N TYR A 66 -2.40 23.32 -6.37
CA TYR A 66 -2.70 22.78 -7.68
C TYR A 66 -3.95 23.40 -8.29
N HIS A 67 -4.09 23.34 -9.62
CA HIS A 67 -5.23 23.84 -10.37
C HIS A 67 -5.97 22.69 -11.05
N GLY A 68 -7.29 22.75 -11.07
CA GLY A 68 -8.14 21.74 -11.68
C GLY A 68 -8.55 20.62 -10.73
N ILE A 69 -9.15 19.59 -11.29
CA ILE A 69 -9.67 18.42 -10.58
C ILE A 69 -8.85 17.20 -11.00
N SER A 70 -8.45 16.33 -10.04
CA SER A 70 -7.85 15.03 -10.38
C SER A 70 -8.77 14.26 -11.36
N PRO A 71 -8.23 13.66 -12.43
CA PRO A 71 -6.82 13.49 -12.81
C PRO A 71 -6.27 14.59 -13.77
N GLN A 72 -6.85 15.75 -13.82
CA GLN A 72 -6.52 16.82 -14.77
C GLN A 72 -5.88 18.05 -14.09
N SER A 73 -5.26 17.86 -12.92
CA SER A 73 -4.58 18.94 -12.21
C SER A 73 -3.36 19.41 -12.98
N ARG A 74 -3.10 20.71 -12.93
CA ARG A 74 -1.97 21.36 -13.61
C ARG A 74 -1.29 22.36 -12.68
N ASN A 75 -0.06 22.72 -13.03
CA ASN A 75 0.72 23.74 -12.34
C ASN A 75 0.80 23.49 -10.83
N SER A 76 0.98 22.23 -10.46
CA SER A 76 1.15 21.83 -9.07
C SER A 76 2.47 22.37 -8.52
N HIS A 77 2.43 22.91 -7.32
CA HIS A 77 3.58 23.56 -6.67
C HIS A 77 3.67 23.16 -5.21
N LEU A 78 4.87 22.85 -4.75
CA LEU A 78 5.15 22.50 -3.36
C LEU A 78 6.12 23.50 -2.75
N THR A 79 5.73 24.08 -1.62
CA THR A 79 6.59 24.89 -0.77
C THR A 79 6.79 24.20 0.57
N ILE A 80 8.02 24.10 1.05
CA ILE A 80 8.36 23.60 2.38
C ILE A 80 9.16 24.67 3.12
N SER A 81 8.68 25.04 4.31
CA SER A 81 9.34 26.01 5.18
C SER A 81 9.57 25.44 6.57
N LYS A 82 10.63 25.90 7.24
CA LYS A 82 10.93 25.58 8.63
C LYS A 82 11.09 26.86 9.44
N SER A 83 10.29 27.01 10.49
CA SER A 83 10.28 28.20 11.33
C SER A 83 10.17 29.50 10.51
N GLY A 84 9.34 29.51 9.46
CA GLY A 84 9.11 30.65 8.58
C GLY A 84 10.13 30.82 7.43
N GLN A 85 11.26 30.11 7.45
CA GLN A 85 12.24 30.14 6.35
C GLN A 85 11.85 29.10 5.28
N VAL A 86 11.71 29.55 4.03
CA VAL A 86 11.48 28.64 2.88
C VAL A 86 12.77 27.89 2.57
N LEU A 87 12.68 26.56 2.55
CA LEU A 87 13.81 25.64 2.27
C LEU A 87 13.60 24.83 1.00
N TYR A 88 12.39 24.80 0.46
CA TYR A 88 12.05 24.19 -0.82
C TYR A 88 10.87 24.94 -1.43
N ASP A 89 10.95 25.26 -2.72
CA ASP A 89 9.90 26.00 -3.44
C ASP A 89 10.01 25.67 -4.94
N GLN A 90 9.24 24.67 -5.41
CA GLN A 90 9.37 24.13 -6.75
C GLN A 90 8.03 23.68 -7.34
N VAL A 91 7.95 23.73 -8.67
CA VAL A 91 6.91 23.04 -9.43
C VAL A 91 7.03 21.52 -9.20
N VAL A 92 5.93 20.88 -8.90
CA VAL A 92 5.89 19.43 -8.72
C VAL A 92 6.05 18.75 -10.07
N ARG A 93 7.03 17.86 -10.16
CA ARG A 93 7.34 17.07 -11.35
C ARG A 93 7.65 15.63 -10.94
N SER A 94 7.27 14.68 -11.77
CA SER A 94 7.58 13.26 -11.60
C SER A 94 8.07 12.66 -12.91
N ALA A 95 8.91 11.65 -12.82
CA ALA A 95 9.30 10.82 -13.96
C ALA A 95 8.10 10.07 -14.58
N TRP A 96 7.00 9.89 -13.80
CA TRP A 96 5.83 9.09 -14.17
C TRP A 96 4.69 9.89 -14.81
N CYS A 97 4.59 11.18 -14.53
CA CYS A 97 3.52 12.06 -15.03
C CYS A 97 4.00 13.46 -15.41
N GLY A 98 5.32 13.68 -15.49
CA GLY A 98 5.88 14.98 -15.87
C GLY A 98 5.45 16.09 -14.90
N ASN A 99 4.81 17.12 -15.40
CA ASN A 99 4.22 18.23 -14.66
C ASN A 99 2.68 18.18 -14.61
N GLU A 100 2.08 17.09 -15.04
CA GLU A 100 0.63 16.86 -15.06
C GLU A 100 0.18 15.88 -13.96
N CYS A 101 1.01 15.66 -12.94
CA CYS A 101 0.66 14.85 -11.78
C CYS A 101 -0.49 15.48 -11.02
N SER A 102 -1.50 14.68 -10.73
CA SER A 102 -2.63 15.08 -9.90
C SER A 102 -2.43 14.70 -8.44
N PRO A 103 -3.06 15.39 -7.50
CA PRO A 103 -3.15 14.88 -6.14
C PRO A 103 -3.85 13.52 -6.13
N ASN A 104 -3.28 12.55 -5.43
CA ASN A 104 -3.86 11.22 -5.30
C ASN A 104 -4.94 11.21 -4.21
N VAL A 105 -6.14 11.61 -4.57
CA VAL A 105 -7.29 11.55 -3.66
C VAL A 105 -7.89 10.15 -3.73
N ILE A 106 -7.24 9.18 -3.11
CA ILE A 106 -7.81 7.84 -2.95
C ILE A 106 -9.09 7.95 -2.11
N ALA A 107 -10.13 7.20 -2.47
CA ALA A 107 -11.39 7.21 -1.76
C ALA A 107 -11.18 7.04 -0.24
N GLY A 108 -11.50 8.09 0.53
CA GLY A 108 -11.33 8.14 1.98
C GLY A 108 -10.05 8.78 2.50
N ALA A 109 -9.07 9.10 1.66
CA ALA A 109 -7.94 9.91 2.09
C ALA A 109 -8.38 11.36 2.35
N ARG A 110 -8.01 11.91 3.51
CA ARG A 110 -8.34 13.29 3.88
C ARG A 110 -7.30 14.30 3.42
N SER A 111 -6.11 13.84 3.07
CA SER A 111 -4.94 14.65 2.74
C SER A 111 -4.03 13.88 1.80
N VAL A 112 -3.44 14.57 0.85
CA VAL A 112 -2.38 14.03 -0.02
C VAL A 112 -0.99 14.52 0.42
N LEU A 113 -0.94 15.39 1.42
CA LEU A 113 0.28 15.98 1.94
C LEU A 113 0.46 15.59 3.41
N HIS A 114 1.61 15.01 3.76
CA HIS A 114 1.89 14.50 5.09
C HIS A 114 3.23 15.00 5.61
N ILE A 115 3.33 15.25 6.92
CA ILE A 115 4.59 15.43 7.63
C ILE A 115 4.79 14.26 8.56
N VAL A 116 5.86 13.49 8.35
CA VAL A 116 6.10 12.22 9.01
C VAL A 116 7.52 12.10 9.56
N HIS A 117 7.73 11.18 10.50
CA HIS A 117 9.05 10.71 10.89
C HIS A 117 9.41 9.48 10.08
N LEU A 118 10.44 9.56 9.23
CA LEU A 118 10.94 8.43 8.43
C LEU A 118 11.81 7.47 9.25
N GLN A 119 12.36 7.95 10.37
CA GLN A 119 13.15 7.16 11.31
C GLN A 119 12.72 7.51 12.73
N ALA A 120 12.86 6.55 13.66
CA ALA A 120 12.60 6.78 15.08
C ALA A 120 13.43 7.97 15.59
N LYS A 121 12.79 9.00 16.15
CA LYS A 121 13.41 10.24 16.59
C LYS A 121 14.20 11.01 15.51
N GLY A 122 13.98 10.65 14.24
CA GLY A 122 14.60 11.29 13.09
C GLY A 122 14.00 12.64 12.73
N GLN A 123 14.58 13.27 11.72
CA GLN A 123 14.04 14.49 11.15
C GLN A 123 12.66 14.25 10.53
N LEU A 124 11.81 15.28 10.60
CA LEU A 124 10.57 15.31 9.87
C LEU A 124 10.84 15.38 8.36
N ALA A 125 10.04 14.66 7.61
CA ALA A 125 10.01 14.70 6.16
C ALA A 125 8.59 15.04 5.68
N VAL A 126 8.50 15.52 4.45
CA VAL A 126 7.23 15.74 3.78
C VAL A 126 7.01 14.61 2.77
N VAL A 127 5.81 14.04 2.76
CA VAL A 127 5.37 13.07 1.76
C VAL A 127 4.21 13.68 0.98
N LEU A 128 4.27 13.55 -0.34
CA LEU A 128 3.25 14.02 -1.26
C LEU A 128 2.77 12.86 -2.13
N ASP A 129 1.48 12.58 -2.04
CA ASP A 129 0.81 11.51 -2.77
C ASP A 129 0.30 12.02 -4.11
N LEU A 130 0.81 11.47 -5.20
CA LEU A 130 0.48 11.87 -6.56
C LEU A 130 -0.13 10.70 -7.35
N TYR A 131 -0.89 11.06 -8.36
CA TYR A 131 -1.53 10.14 -9.29
C TYR A 131 -1.23 10.54 -10.74
N SER A 132 -0.87 9.56 -11.56
CA SER A 132 -0.50 9.79 -12.96
C SER A 132 -1.69 9.90 -13.92
N GLY A 133 -2.90 9.52 -13.50
CA GLY A 133 -4.11 9.59 -14.34
C GLY A 133 -4.41 8.34 -15.18
N GLY A 134 -3.65 7.26 -15.06
CA GLY A 134 -3.91 5.99 -15.78
C GLY A 134 -5.00 5.14 -15.13
N ALA A 135 -5.71 4.31 -15.90
CA ALA A 135 -6.78 3.45 -15.39
C ALA A 135 -6.30 2.36 -14.41
N HIS A 136 -5.08 1.87 -14.59
CA HIS A 136 -4.41 0.88 -13.73
C HIS A 136 -2.97 1.32 -13.50
N CYS A 137 -2.77 2.59 -13.16
CA CYS A 137 -1.50 3.24 -12.88
C CYS A 137 -1.76 4.71 -12.49
N CYS A 138 -0.90 5.36 -11.86
CA CYS A 138 0.14 4.95 -10.96
C CYS A 138 0.04 5.84 -9.73
N SER A 139 0.08 5.27 -8.56
CA SER A 139 0.28 6.01 -7.32
C SER A 139 1.76 6.31 -7.18
N VAL A 140 2.11 7.58 -7.03
CA VAL A 140 3.50 8.03 -6.96
C VAL A 140 3.71 8.79 -5.65
N GLU A 141 4.58 8.26 -4.79
CA GLU A 141 4.98 8.93 -3.58
C GLU A 141 6.24 9.75 -3.79
N GLN A 142 6.19 11.03 -3.47
CA GLN A 142 7.37 11.88 -3.37
C GLN A 142 7.70 12.13 -1.90
N VAL A 143 8.91 11.75 -1.51
CA VAL A 143 9.44 11.96 -0.17
C VAL A 143 10.47 13.09 -0.22
N PHE A 144 10.22 14.15 0.52
CA PHE A 144 11.12 15.29 0.66
C PHE A 144 11.80 15.19 2.03
N SER A 145 13.06 14.85 2.04
CA SER A 145 13.88 14.73 3.25
C SER A 145 14.96 15.79 3.27
N PHE A 146 15.25 16.35 4.46
CA PHE A 146 16.22 17.42 4.60
C PHE A 146 17.65 16.89 4.46
N ASN A 147 18.40 17.48 3.54
CA ASN A 147 19.83 17.24 3.41
C ASN A 147 20.61 18.33 4.15
N ALA A 148 21.37 17.94 5.18
CA ALA A 148 22.12 18.87 6.00
C ALA A 148 23.29 19.54 5.24
N SER A 149 23.83 18.89 4.21
CA SER A 149 24.96 19.39 3.41
C SER A 149 24.52 20.51 2.47
N SER A 150 23.41 20.30 1.74
CA SER A 150 22.83 21.32 0.84
C SER A 150 21.93 22.31 1.59
N ARG A 151 21.54 22.02 2.83
CA ARG A 151 20.62 22.78 3.67
C ARG A 151 19.25 23.02 3.02
N THR A 152 18.80 22.07 2.22
CA THR A 152 17.50 22.08 1.54
C THR A 152 16.82 20.73 1.64
N PHE A 153 15.54 20.66 1.25
CA PHE A 153 14.84 19.38 1.08
C PHE A 153 15.16 18.79 -0.29
N GLU A 154 15.49 17.51 -0.30
CA GLU A 154 15.75 16.73 -1.51
C GLU A 154 14.61 15.75 -1.73
N LYS A 155 14.19 15.67 -3.00
CA LYS A 155 13.11 14.81 -3.44
C LYS A 155 13.65 13.43 -3.81
N SER A 156 13.02 12.40 -3.27
CA SER A 156 13.04 11.03 -3.78
C SER A 156 11.63 10.64 -4.18
N GLU A 157 11.47 9.81 -5.21
CA GLU A 157 10.14 9.37 -5.62
C GLU A 157 10.10 7.88 -5.93
N ARG A 158 8.91 7.29 -5.76
CA ARG A 158 8.64 5.91 -6.11
C ARG A 158 7.24 5.77 -6.68
N ASN A 159 7.14 5.00 -7.76
CA ASN A 159 5.89 4.51 -8.28
C ASN A 159 5.49 3.23 -7.52
N PHE A 160 4.29 3.21 -6.96
CA PHE A 160 3.68 2.07 -6.28
C PHE A 160 2.65 1.33 -7.14
N GLY A 161 2.49 1.76 -8.39
CA GLY A 161 1.52 1.16 -9.31
C GLY A 161 0.08 1.47 -8.92
N ASP A 162 -0.82 0.61 -9.37
CA ASP A 162 -2.25 0.71 -9.10
C ASP A 162 -2.64 0.33 -7.65
N PRO A 163 -1.97 -0.62 -6.96
CA PRO A 163 -2.31 -0.92 -5.57
C PRO A 163 -2.26 0.29 -4.64
N GLY A 164 -1.54 1.34 -5.04
CA GLY A 164 -1.32 2.51 -4.20
C GLY A 164 -0.48 2.19 -2.98
N VAL A 165 -0.48 3.11 -2.00
CA VAL A 165 0.32 2.95 -0.79
C VAL A 165 -0.41 3.52 0.42
N ARG A 166 -0.15 2.96 1.59
CA ARG A 166 -0.57 3.50 2.88
C ARG A 166 0.66 3.81 3.72
N ILE A 167 0.72 5.03 4.24
CA ILE A 167 1.71 5.42 5.24
C ILE A 167 1.26 4.83 6.58
N VAL A 168 2.04 3.92 7.14
CA VAL A 168 1.72 3.16 8.35
C VAL A 168 2.84 3.24 9.36
N ASN A 169 2.53 3.08 10.64
CA ASN A 169 3.53 3.00 11.70
C ASN A 169 3.67 1.53 12.12
N LEU A 170 4.61 0.81 11.51
CA LEU A 170 4.92 -0.58 11.83
C LEU A 170 6.20 -0.69 12.67
N GLY A 171 7.04 0.32 12.63
CA GLY A 171 8.33 0.36 13.29
C GLY A 171 8.26 0.71 14.77
N VAL A 172 9.37 0.44 15.48
CA VAL A 172 9.55 0.87 16.86
C VAL A 172 9.96 2.34 16.86
N GLY A 173 9.29 3.18 17.68
CA GLY A 173 9.73 4.56 17.91
C GLY A 173 9.06 5.62 17.04
N GLY A 174 7.97 5.29 16.33
CA GLY A 174 7.13 6.28 15.62
C GLY A 174 7.63 6.62 14.20
N SER A 175 8.54 5.82 13.63
CA SER A 175 8.86 5.89 12.20
C SER A 175 7.71 5.32 11.36
N VAL A 176 7.57 5.82 10.14
CA VAL A 176 6.58 5.30 9.20
C VAL A 176 7.22 4.38 8.16
N ASP A 177 6.43 3.41 7.72
CA ASP A 177 6.69 2.55 6.59
C ASP A 177 5.61 2.77 5.52
N PHE A 178 5.91 2.37 4.29
CA PHE A 178 5.03 2.47 3.13
C PHE A 178 4.52 1.07 2.80
N GLN A 179 3.28 0.79 3.19
CA GLN A 179 2.63 -0.49 2.93
C GLN A 179 1.83 -0.43 1.63
N SER A 180 2.12 -1.36 0.73
CA SER A 180 1.51 -1.51 -0.59
C SER A 180 1.32 -3.00 -0.91
N ALA A 181 1.00 -3.31 -2.15
CA ALA A 181 1.14 -4.63 -2.75
C ALA A 181 2.19 -4.60 -3.88
N ASP A 182 2.67 -5.75 -4.35
CA ASP A 182 3.66 -5.80 -5.42
C ASP A 182 3.00 -5.76 -6.80
N ASP A 183 3.02 -4.58 -7.40
CA ASP A 183 2.46 -4.31 -8.73
C ASP A 183 3.11 -5.14 -9.86
N ALA A 184 4.27 -5.74 -9.63
CA ALA A 184 4.89 -6.65 -10.59
C ALA A 184 4.04 -7.90 -10.90
N PHE A 185 3.07 -8.24 -10.03
CA PHE A 185 2.13 -9.33 -10.23
C PHE A 185 0.93 -8.94 -11.10
N ALA A 186 0.67 -7.64 -11.31
CA ALA A 186 -0.40 -7.18 -12.19
C ALA A 186 -0.17 -7.69 -13.60
N TYR A 187 -1.16 -8.36 -14.17
CA TYR A 187 -1.09 -9.00 -15.50
C TYR A 187 0.01 -10.07 -15.67
N ALA A 188 0.69 -10.50 -14.60
CA ALA A 188 1.80 -11.44 -14.74
C ALA A 188 1.35 -12.85 -15.15
N PHE A 189 0.17 -13.29 -14.73
CA PHE A 189 -0.32 -14.66 -14.93
C PHE A 189 -1.77 -14.72 -15.42
N THR A 190 -2.51 -13.64 -15.30
CA THR A 190 -3.92 -13.52 -15.65
C THR A 190 -4.27 -12.07 -15.95
N ASP A 191 -5.53 -11.75 -16.24
CA ASP A 191 -5.96 -10.37 -16.38
C ASP A 191 -5.81 -9.57 -15.07
N TYR A 192 -5.97 -8.25 -15.16
CA TYR A 192 -5.79 -7.38 -14.01
C TYR A 192 -6.76 -7.70 -12.86
N ALA A 193 -8.03 -7.95 -13.18
CA ALA A 193 -9.07 -8.16 -12.17
C ALA A 193 -8.88 -9.44 -11.34
N ALA A 194 -8.24 -10.45 -11.94
CA ALA A 194 -7.91 -11.72 -11.30
C ALA A 194 -6.48 -11.77 -10.74
N SER A 195 -5.65 -10.74 -10.98
CA SER A 195 -4.28 -10.68 -10.46
C SER A 195 -4.25 -10.50 -8.95
N GLY A 196 -3.73 -11.47 -8.22
CA GLY A 196 -3.35 -11.31 -6.82
C GLY A 196 -2.00 -10.59 -6.73
N MET A 197 -1.87 -9.64 -5.81
CA MET A 197 -0.65 -8.86 -5.61
C MET A 197 -0.22 -8.97 -4.13
N PRO A 198 0.87 -9.72 -3.82
CA PRO A 198 1.30 -9.97 -2.45
C PRO A 198 1.73 -8.69 -1.75
N ILE A 199 1.66 -8.69 -0.41
CA ILE A 199 2.04 -7.53 0.40
C ILE A 199 3.47 -7.08 0.14
N LYS A 200 3.67 -5.77 0.08
CA LYS A 200 4.98 -5.13 -0.05
C LYS A 200 5.12 -3.98 0.93
N ILE A 201 6.16 -4.02 1.76
CA ILE A 201 6.43 -3.01 2.78
C ILE A 201 7.79 -2.41 2.52
N LEU A 202 7.84 -1.09 2.39
CA LEU A 202 9.07 -0.35 2.17
C LEU A 202 9.31 0.60 3.34
N SER A 203 10.55 0.64 3.83
CA SER A 203 11.04 1.73 4.66
C SER A 203 11.74 2.79 3.80
N PHE A 204 11.96 3.98 4.37
CA PHE A 204 12.72 5.03 3.71
C PHE A 204 13.89 5.46 4.57
N SER A 205 15.10 5.39 4.01
CA SER A 205 16.32 5.87 4.66
C SER A 205 17.37 6.24 3.61
N HIS A 206 18.30 7.15 3.96
CA HIS A 206 19.37 7.59 3.06
C HIS A 206 18.86 7.99 1.66
N HIS A 207 17.75 8.75 1.63
CA HIS A 207 17.09 9.22 0.40
C HIS A 207 16.61 8.10 -0.54
N SER A 208 16.36 6.88 -0.02
CA SER A 208 15.97 5.72 -0.81
C SER A 208 14.91 4.86 -0.11
N PHE A 209 14.07 4.22 -0.92
CA PHE A 209 13.12 3.20 -0.46
C PHE A 209 13.81 1.82 -0.42
N HIS A 210 13.62 1.10 0.68
CA HIS A 210 14.18 -0.22 0.92
C HIS A 210 13.08 -1.22 1.20
N ASN A 211 13.09 -2.36 0.51
CA ASN A 211 12.13 -3.43 0.78
C ASN A 211 12.44 -4.09 2.13
N VAL A 212 11.52 -3.97 3.06
CA VAL A 212 11.61 -4.53 4.43
C VAL A 212 10.49 -5.53 4.71
N THR A 213 9.77 -5.99 3.69
CA THR A 213 8.61 -6.89 3.83
C THR A 213 8.91 -8.09 4.72
N ARG A 214 10.07 -8.74 4.55
CA ARG A 214 10.49 -9.90 5.36
C ARG A 214 10.63 -9.62 6.85
N SER A 215 10.73 -8.36 7.27
CA SER A 215 10.77 -7.97 8.69
C SER A 215 9.40 -8.05 9.37
N PHE A 216 8.34 -8.30 8.62
CA PHE A 216 6.95 -8.30 9.11
C PHE A 216 6.23 -9.65 8.85
N PRO A 217 6.74 -10.78 9.37
CA PRO A 217 6.21 -12.11 9.05
C PRO A 217 4.73 -12.28 9.41
N SER A 218 4.24 -11.61 10.46
CA SER A 218 2.82 -11.66 10.84
C SER A 218 1.90 -10.98 9.82
N LEU A 219 2.36 -9.92 9.15
CA LEU A 219 1.59 -9.26 8.08
C LEU A 219 1.61 -10.10 6.81
N ILE A 220 2.76 -10.70 6.47
CA ILE A 220 2.86 -11.63 5.34
C ILE A 220 1.96 -12.85 5.55
N ALA A 221 1.97 -13.46 6.75
CA ALA A 221 1.12 -14.61 7.06
C ALA A 221 -0.37 -14.27 6.98
N LYS A 222 -0.75 -13.05 7.39
CA LYS A 222 -2.12 -12.58 7.26
C LYS A 222 -2.53 -12.44 5.79
N ASP A 223 -1.67 -11.85 4.97
CA ASP A 223 -1.91 -11.67 3.54
C ASP A 223 -2.01 -13.02 2.81
N ALA A 224 -1.08 -13.95 3.08
CA ALA A 224 -1.12 -15.33 2.58
C ALA A 224 -2.44 -16.03 2.93
N HIS A 225 -2.94 -15.84 4.16
CA HIS A 225 -4.23 -16.41 4.57
C HIS A 225 -5.41 -15.79 3.79
N GLU A 226 -5.37 -14.51 3.52
CA GLU A 226 -6.40 -13.83 2.72
C GLU A 226 -6.40 -14.35 1.28
N TRP A 227 -5.23 -14.55 0.67
CA TRP A 227 -5.09 -15.16 -0.67
C TRP A 227 -5.57 -16.61 -0.70
N MET A 228 -5.23 -17.43 0.29
CA MET A 228 -5.73 -18.81 0.37
C MET A 228 -7.26 -18.85 0.53
N SER A 229 -7.82 -17.96 1.33
CA SER A 229 -9.27 -17.85 1.48
C SER A 229 -9.96 -17.44 0.17
N ALA A 230 -9.32 -16.58 -0.63
CA ALA A 230 -9.80 -16.21 -1.97
C ALA A 230 -9.72 -17.40 -2.94
N PHE A 231 -8.66 -18.21 -2.88
CA PHE A 231 -8.52 -19.44 -3.66
C PHE A 231 -9.64 -20.44 -3.31
N ASP A 232 -9.88 -20.70 -2.03
CA ASP A 232 -10.94 -21.61 -1.57
C ASP A 232 -12.33 -21.17 -2.05
N ALA A 233 -12.58 -19.86 -2.07
CA ALA A 233 -13.84 -19.32 -2.56
C ALA A 233 -14.00 -19.44 -4.08
N GLN A 234 -12.92 -19.38 -4.86
CA GLN A 234 -12.93 -19.44 -6.32
C GLN A 234 -12.89 -20.87 -6.85
N SER A 235 -12.15 -21.77 -6.19
CA SER A 235 -11.95 -23.15 -6.64
C SER A 235 -13.25 -23.97 -6.72
N GLY A 236 -14.28 -23.58 -5.99
CA GLY A 236 -15.63 -24.19 -6.04
C GLY A 236 -16.62 -23.45 -6.93
N GLY A 237 -16.21 -22.37 -7.62
CA GLY A 237 -17.08 -21.50 -8.41
C GLY A 237 -17.14 -21.82 -9.91
N TYR A 238 -18.07 -21.17 -10.61
CA TYR A 238 -18.21 -21.30 -12.06
C TYR A 238 -17.07 -20.61 -12.84
N TYR A 239 -16.49 -19.55 -12.27
CA TYR A 239 -15.32 -18.84 -12.81
C TYR A 239 -14.11 -19.18 -11.94
N GLN A 240 -13.25 -20.06 -12.43
CA GLN A 240 -12.09 -20.57 -11.69
C GLN A 240 -10.80 -19.92 -12.22
N ASP A 241 -10.68 -18.60 -12.13
CA ASP A 241 -9.41 -17.93 -12.38
C ASP A 241 -8.58 -17.87 -11.10
N THR A 242 -7.90 -18.94 -10.79
CA THR A 242 -7.20 -19.14 -9.53
C THR A 242 -5.71 -18.80 -9.59
N VAL A 243 -5.14 -18.66 -10.80
CA VAL A 243 -3.68 -18.52 -10.98
C VAL A 243 -3.13 -17.24 -10.37
N GLY A 244 -3.87 -16.13 -10.44
CA GLY A 244 -3.44 -14.86 -9.85
C GLY A 244 -3.39 -14.93 -8.32
N VAL A 245 -4.44 -15.42 -7.67
CA VAL A 245 -4.49 -15.53 -6.20
C VAL A 245 -3.46 -16.56 -5.67
N VAL A 246 -3.25 -17.66 -6.41
CA VAL A 246 -2.22 -18.67 -6.07
C VAL A 246 -0.82 -18.09 -6.23
N ALA A 247 -0.59 -17.22 -7.23
CA ALA A 247 0.70 -16.57 -7.41
C ALA A 247 1.05 -15.67 -6.22
N ALA A 248 0.09 -14.85 -5.74
CA ALA A 248 0.28 -14.00 -4.58
C ALA A 248 0.49 -14.81 -3.30
N TRP A 249 -0.34 -15.84 -3.06
CA TRP A 249 -0.16 -16.74 -1.93
C TRP A 249 1.22 -17.40 -1.92
N ALA A 250 1.66 -17.94 -3.06
CA ALA A 250 2.96 -18.61 -3.18
C ALA A 250 4.13 -17.65 -2.91
N ALA A 251 3.99 -16.38 -3.32
CA ALA A 251 4.97 -15.35 -3.02
C ALA A 251 5.11 -15.10 -1.52
N ASP A 252 3.99 -14.93 -0.82
CA ASP A 252 3.98 -14.68 0.62
C ASP A 252 4.51 -15.90 1.41
N GLU A 253 4.11 -17.11 1.06
CA GLU A 253 4.62 -18.32 1.69
C GLU A 253 6.13 -18.52 1.44
N ASP A 254 6.63 -18.17 0.26
CA ASP A 254 8.06 -18.20 -0.03
C ASP A 254 8.82 -17.12 0.78
N LEU A 255 8.23 -15.94 1.01
CA LEU A 255 8.79 -14.92 1.93
C LEU A 255 8.90 -15.44 3.36
N LEU A 256 7.95 -16.27 3.81
CA LEU A 256 7.94 -16.92 5.13
C LEU A 256 8.90 -18.12 5.22
N GLY A 257 9.48 -18.54 4.09
CA GLY A 257 10.41 -19.69 4.05
C GLY A 257 9.72 -21.04 3.84
N HIS A 258 8.45 -21.06 3.45
CA HIS A 258 7.64 -22.27 3.31
C HIS A 258 7.68 -22.89 1.89
N SER A 259 8.76 -22.72 1.14
CA SER A 259 8.88 -23.12 -0.28
C SER A 259 8.59 -24.60 -0.55
N THR A 260 8.83 -25.50 0.42
CA THR A 260 8.46 -26.91 0.31
C THR A 260 6.95 -27.10 0.32
N ALA A 261 6.25 -26.43 1.22
CA ALA A 261 4.79 -26.46 1.29
C ALA A 261 4.15 -25.88 0.01
N VAL A 262 4.69 -24.77 -0.49
CA VAL A 262 4.26 -24.17 -1.77
C VAL A 262 4.44 -25.18 -2.92
N THR A 263 5.58 -25.89 -2.99
CA THR A 263 5.83 -26.89 -4.04
C THR A 263 4.83 -28.05 -3.98
N SER A 264 4.56 -28.56 -2.78
CA SER A 264 3.60 -29.66 -2.58
C SER A 264 2.17 -29.24 -2.95
N PHE A 265 1.76 -28.05 -2.51
CA PHE A 265 0.45 -27.49 -2.84
C PHE A 265 0.27 -27.33 -4.36
N LEU A 266 1.20 -26.64 -5.03
CA LEU A 266 1.13 -26.42 -6.48
C LEU A 266 1.04 -27.75 -7.25
N SER A 267 1.80 -28.78 -6.83
CA SER A 267 1.77 -30.10 -7.47
C SER A 267 0.40 -30.78 -7.31
N ALA A 268 -0.23 -30.68 -6.14
CA ALA A 268 -1.56 -31.20 -5.90
C ALA A 268 -2.60 -30.47 -6.76
N GLN A 269 -2.55 -29.13 -6.79
CA GLN A 269 -3.50 -28.32 -7.55
C GLN A 269 -3.39 -28.54 -9.09
N VAL A 270 -2.19 -28.86 -9.60
CA VAL A 270 -2.03 -29.30 -10.99
C VAL A 270 -2.78 -30.61 -11.24
N GLN A 271 -2.66 -31.60 -10.34
CA GLN A 271 -3.31 -32.91 -10.48
C GLN A 271 -4.84 -32.81 -10.39
N GLU A 272 -5.34 -31.89 -9.55
CA GLU A 272 -6.76 -31.62 -9.34
C GLU A 272 -7.36 -30.72 -10.44
N GLY A 273 -6.52 -30.11 -11.29
CA GLY A 273 -6.98 -29.25 -12.39
C GLY A 273 -7.46 -27.86 -11.93
N HIS A 274 -7.04 -27.39 -10.77
CA HIS A 274 -7.49 -26.12 -10.20
C HIS A 274 -6.61 -24.90 -10.61
N LEU A 275 -5.51 -25.12 -11.32
CA LEU A 275 -4.63 -24.02 -11.78
C LEU A 275 -4.96 -23.65 -13.23
N ASN A 276 -6.12 -23.04 -13.41
CA ASN A 276 -6.62 -22.65 -14.73
C ASN A 276 -6.89 -21.15 -14.80
N SER A 277 -6.77 -20.58 -15.99
CA SER A 277 -7.26 -19.28 -16.37
C SER A 277 -8.22 -19.43 -17.55
N PRO A 278 -9.49 -19.77 -17.28
CA PRO A 278 -10.46 -20.09 -18.34
C PRO A 278 -10.85 -18.89 -19.19
N LEU A 279 -10.62 -17.67 -18.70
CA LEU A 279 -10.97 -16.44 -19.40
C LEU A 279 -9.92 -16.04 -20.44
N SER A 280 -8.70 -16.59 -20.36
CA SER A 280 -7.64 -16.30 -21.32
C SER A 280 -6.88 -17.58 -21.71
N PRO A 281 -7.18 -18.17 -22.88
CA PRO A 281 -6.52 -19.38 -23.35
C PRO A 281 -5.03 -19.18 -23.70
N VAL A 282 -4.54 -17.95 -23.73
CA VAL A 282 -3.12 -17.61 -23.96
C VAL A 282 -2.31 -17.58 -22.68
N GLU A 283 -2.95 -17.52 -21.52
CA GLU A 283 -2.28 -17.43 -20.22
C GLU A 283 -1.79 -18.79 -19.73
N PRO A 284 -0.73 -18.80 -18.91
CA PRO A 284 -0.18 -20.05 -18.43
C PRO A 284 -1.15 -20.73 -17.45
N SER A 285 -1.36 -22.04 -17.65
CA SER A 285 -2.21 -22.87 -16.79
C SER A 285 -1.51 -24.19 -16.43
N GLY A 286 -1.98 -24.84 -15.38
CA GLY A 286 -1.46 -26.12 -14.91
C GLY A 286 0.05 -26.11 -14.69
N GLN A 287 0.74 -27.12 -15.21
CA GLN A 287 2.20 -27.24 -15.04
C GLN A 287 2.98 -26.09 -15.68
N LYS A 288 2.49 -25.52 -16.79
CA LYS A 288 3.13 -24.34 -17.41
C LYS A 288 3.12 -23.14 -16.47
N PHE A 289 1.98 -22.86 -15.84
CA PHE A 289 1.87 -21.81 -14.82
C PHE A 289 2.87 -22.02 -13.67
N VAL A 290 2.98 -23.25 -13.14
CA VAL A 290 3.92 -23.55 -12.04
C VAL A 290 5.37 -23.24 -12.44
N ILE A 291 5.78 -23.59 -13.66
CA ILE A 291 7.14 -23.32 -14.15
C ILE A 291 7.38 -21.81 -14.25
N GLU A 292 6.46 -21.07 -14.84
CA GLU A 292 6.56 -19.63 -15.02
C GLU A 292 6.53 -18.89 -13.68
N LEU A 293 5.63 -19.28 -12.77
CA LEU A 293 5.56 -18.74 -11.40
C LEU A 293 6.88 -18.93 -10.66
N ARG A 294 7.46 -20.14 -10.68
CA ARG A 294 8.73 -20.41 -9.99
C ARG A 294 9.88 -19.56 -10.54
N LYS A 295 9.92 -19.37 -11.87
CA LYS A 295 10.88 -18.47 -12.51
C LYS A 295 10.68 -17.03 -12.05
N PHE A 296 9.45 -16.56 -12.09
CA PHE A 296 9.06 -15.20 -11.68
C PHE A 296 9.44 -14.93 -10.21
N LEU A 297 9.06 -15.81 -9.28
CA LEU A 297 9.36 -15.66 -7.85
C LEU A 297 10.86 -15.57 -7.56
N ARG A 298 11.67 -16.36 -8.27
CA ARG A 298 13.15 -16.26 -8.16
C ARG A 298 13.66 -14.92 -8.69
N GLN A 299 13.19 -14.47 -9.86
CA GLN A 299 13.62 -13.22 -10.48
C GLN A 299 13.27 -11.99 -9.63
N HIS A 300 12.15 -12.05 -8.90
CA HIS A 300 11.68 -10.97 -8.03
C HIS A 300 12.12 -11.10 -6.56
N GLY A 301 12.97 -12.09 -6.22
CA GLY A 301 13.58 -12.23 -4.89
C GLY A 301 12.64 -12.78 -3.81
N TYR A 302 11.56 -13.45 -4.18
CA TYR A 302 10.65 -14.09 -3.24
C TYR A 302 11.23 -15.39 -2.67
N VAL A 303 11.89 -16.17 -3.49
CA VAL A 303 12.58 -17.40 -3.06
C VAL A 303 13.99 -17.04 -2.64
N ASN A 304 14.40 -17.41 -1.42
CA ASN A 304 15.81 -17.36 -1.02
C ASN A 304 16.57 -18.39 -1.83
N GLY A 305 17.25 -17.94 -2.87
CA GLY A 305 18.03 -18.82 -3.73
C GLY A 305 19.51 -18.68 -3.47
N HIS A 306 20.11 -19.69 -2.85
CA HIS A 306 21.43 -20.12 -3.32
C HIS A 306 21.15 -21.22 -4.35
N VAL A 307 21.38 -20.95 -5.62
CA VAL A 307 21.68 -21.96 -6.61
C VAL A 307 23.16 -22.19 -6.59
#